data_9e7fb74b09b4343f49a9080ebe1ae56f
#
_entry.id   9e7fb74b09b4343f49a9080ebe1ae56f
#
_cell.length_a   1.000
_cell.length_b   1.000
_cell.length_c   1.000
_cell.angle_alpha   90.00
_cell.angle_beta   90.00
_cell.angle_gamma   90.00
#
_symmetry.space_group_name_H-M   'P 1'
#
loop_
_entity.id
_entity.type
_entity.pdbx_description
1 polymer ?
#
loop_
_entity_poly.entity_id
_entity_poly.type
_entity_poly.pdbx_seq_one_letter_code
_entity_poly.pdbx_strand_id
1 'polypeptide(L)'
;MACGLALLLLAACGASAPPDDAAIVADFRNHQSNVEVTADGAVVRLLPDRTSSTGTHEQFIIKLTSGDITLEVEHNISIAPRVPVALGDHVIVHGEYEWNAEGGLIHFTHHDPKGRHEGGYIQDNGKTYD
;
A
#
# COMPACT_ATOMS: atom_id res chain seq x y z
N MET A 1 51.95 18.40 5.66
CA MET A 1 50.79 17.97 6.44
C MET A 1 49.57 17.95 5.51
N ALA A 2 49.17 16.81 5.04
CA ALA A 2 47.99 16.65 4.20
C ALA A 2 46.84 16.24 5.09
N CYS A 3 45.84 17.13 5.21
CA CYS A 3 44.59 16.87 5.93
C CYS A 3 43.64 16.17 4.95
N GLY A 4 43.52 14.86 5.06
CA GLY A 4 42.58 14.07 4.27
C GLY A 4 41.16 14.25 4.81
N LEU A 5 40.32 14.95 4.04
CA LEU A 5 38.90 15.06 4.33
C LEU A 5 38.21 13.75 3.89
N ALA A 6 37.92 12.88 4.84
CA ALA A 6 37.11 11.70 4.58
C ALA A 6 35.65 12.11 4.36
N LEU A 7 35.23 12.04 3.11
CA LEU A 7 33.82 12.25 2.75
C LEU A 7 33.02 11.00 3.17
N LEU A 8 32.29 11.08 4.28
CA LEU A 8 31.34 10.05 4.67
C LEU A 8 30.15 10.14 3.72
N LEU A 9 30.09 9.23 2.75
CA LEU A 9 28.86 8.99 2.00
C LEU A 9 27.85 8.34 2.96
N LEU A 10 26.92 9.14 3.48
CA LEU A 10 25.72 8.57 4.07
C LEU A 10 24.89 7.99 2.91
N ALA A 11 24.91 6.66 2.80
CA ALA A 11 23.92 5.96 2.00
C ALA A 11 22.57 6.20 2.67
N ALA A 12 21.75 7.08 2.10
CA ALA A 12 20.36 7.21 2.47
C ALA A 12 19.66 5.93 2.01
N CYS A 13 19.54 4.92 2.90
CA CYS A 13 18.55 3.87 2.74
C CYS A 13 17.20 4.55 2.72
N GLY A 14 16.52 4.57 1.55
CA GLY A 14 15.16 5.09 1.42
C GLY A 14 14.27 4.30 2.36
N ALA A 15 13.97 4.87 3.54
CA ALA A 15 13.02 4.28 4.47
C ALA A 15 11.63 4.35 3.82
N SER A 16 10.89 3.22 3.83
CA SER A 16 9.46 3.20 3.48
C SER A 16 8.71 4.20 4.36
N ALA A 17 7.67 4.86 3.81
CA ALA A 17 6.82 5.73 4.60
C ALA A 17 6.21 4.94 5.77
N PRO A 18 6.21 5.48 7.00
CA PRO A 18 5.58 4.79 8.12
C PRO A 18 4.06 4.73 7.91
N PRO A 19 3.37 3.70 8.42
CA PRO A 19 1.92 3.64 8.40
C PRO A 19 1.28 4.84 9.09
N ASP A 20 0.20 5.34 8.50
CA ASP A 20 -0.57 6.46 9.06
C ASP A 20 -2.07 6.22 8.83
N ASP A 21 -2.65 5.37 9.65
CA ASP A 21 -4.07 5.03 9.59
C ASP A 21 -4.96 6.25 9.89
N ALA A 22 -4.50 7.15 10.77
CA ALA A 22 -5.25 8.36 11.11
C ALA A 22 -5.43 9.29 9.89
N ALA A 23 -4.42 9.38 9.02
CA ALA A 23 -4.54 10.13 7.77
C ALA A 23 -5.59 9.50 6.83
N ILE A 24 -5.64 8.18 6.75
CA ILE A 24 -6.63 7.46 5.93
C ILE A 24 -8.06 7.70 6.47
N VAL A 25 -8.24 7.64 7.78
CA VAL A 25 -9.53 7.96 8.41
C VAL A 25 -9.95 9.40 8.11
N ALA A 26 -9.02 10.36 8.14
CA ALA A 26 -9.28 11.75 7.78
C ALA A 26 -9.66 11.88 6.30
N ASP A 27 -8.97 11.19 5.39
CA ASP A 27 -9.28 11.18 3.96
C ASP A 27 -10.68 10.61 3.71
N PHE A 28 -11.04 9.53 4.41
CA PHE A 28 -12.40 8.98 4.33
C PHE A 28 -13.45 9.98 4.80
N ARG A 29 -13.26 10.63 5.94
CA ARG A 29 -14.20 11.62 6.48
C ARG A 29 -14.34 12.84 5.58
N ASN A 30 -13.29 13.24 4.91
CA ASN A 30 -13.23 14.41 4.04
C ASN A 30 -13.48 14.10 2.56
N HIS A 31 -13.85 12.86 2.22
CA HIS A 31 -14.08 12.39 0.85
C HIS A 31 -12.92 12.70 -0.10
N GLN A 32 -11.68 12.50 0.39
CA GLN A 32 -10.48 12.73 -0.41
C GLN A 32 -10.13 11.50 -1.23
N SER A 33 -9.73 11.71 -2.48
CA SER A 33 -9.21 10.69 -3.38
C SER A 33 -7.87 11.13 -3.96
N ASN A 34 -7.18 10.21 -4.63
CA ASN A 34 -5.87 10.43 -5.24
C ASN A 34 -4.80 10.84 -4.21
N VAL A 35 -4.81 10.19 -3.06
CA VAL A 35 -3.86 10.45 -1.96
C VAL A 35 -3.00 9.21 -1.74
N GLU A 36 -1.66 9.40 -1.76
CA GLU A 36 -0.75 8.32 -1.37
C GLU A 36 -0.86 8.06 0.14
N VAL A 37 -1.06 6.81 0.49
CA VAL A 37 -1.24 6.39 1.88
C VAL A 37 -0.43 5.15 2.20
N THR A 38 -0.18 4.94 3.48
CA THR A 38 0.39 3.68 3.99
C THR A 38 -0.50 3.20 5.13
N ALA A 39 -1.21 2.11 4.88
CA ALA A 39 -2.12 1.50 5.84
C ALA A 39 -1.42 0.41 6.64
N ASP A 40 -1.77 0.30 7.92
CA ASP A 40 -1.50 -0.86 8.76
C ASP A 40 -2.84 -1.53 9.09
N GLY A 41 -2.99 -2.80 8.78
CA GLY A 41 -4.26 -3.47 8.99
C GLY A 41 -4.18 -4.98 9.06
N ALA A 42 -5.34 -5.59 9.30
CA ALA A 42 -5.52 -7.04 9.27
C ALA A 42 -6.49 -7.42 8.16
N VAL A 43 -6.19 -8.51 7.46
CA VAL A 43 -7.08 -9.06 6.43
C VAL A 43 -8.33 -9.65 7.09
N VAL A 44 -9.50 -9.11 6.73
CA VAL A 44 -10.78 -9.54 7.30
C VAL A 44 -11.69 -10.25 6.30
N ARG A 45 -11.39 -10.13 5.00
CA ARG A 45 -12.16 -10.81 3.95
C ARG A 45 -11.30 -10.98 2.70
N LEU A 46 -11.40 -12.16 2.07
CA LEU A 46 -10.84 -12.43 0.75
C LEU A 46 -11.95 -12.30 -0.30
N LEU A 47 -11.64 -11.65 -1.41
CA LEU A 47 -12.55 -11.48 -2.52
C LEU A 47 -12.02 -12.22 -3.75
N PRO A 48 -12.89 -12.60 -4.72
CA PRO A 48 -12.42 -13.13 -6.00
C PRO A 48 -11.58 -12.12 -6.76
N ASP A 49 -10.64 -12.62 -7.57
CA ASP A 49 -9.92 -11.78 -8.53
C ASP A 49 -10.88 -11.08 -9.49
N ARG A 50 -10.52 -9.88 -9.89
CA ARG A 50 -11.28 -9.09 -10.86
C ARG A 50 -10.40 -8.74 -12.04
N THR A 51 -10.84 -9.10 -13.24
CA THR A 51 -10.16 -8.73 -14.49
C THR A 51 -10.84 -7.52 -15.14
N SER A 52 -10.03 -6.56 -15.54
CA SER A 52 -10.46 -5.36 -16.26
C SER A 52 -9.48 -5.04 -17.39
N SER A 53 -9.68 -3.92 -18.09
CA SER A 53 -8.77 -3.43 -19.13
C SER A 53 -7.35 -3.12 -18.62
N THR A 54 -7.19 -2.90 -17.31
CA THR A 54 -5.90 -2.57 -16.69
C THR A 54 -5.16 -3.81 -16.16
N GLY A 55 -5.79 -4.97 -16.19
CA GLY A 55 -5.20 -6.24 -15.73
C GLY A 55 -6.09 -7.00 -14.77
N THR A 56 -5.55 -8.06 -14.20
CA THR A 56 -6.21 -8.85 -13.17
C THR A 56 -5.75 -8.37 -11.80
N HIS A 57 -6.71 -8.07 -10.93
CA HIS A 57 -6.46 -7.59 -9.58
C HIS A 57 -6.86 -8.66 -8.56
N GLU A 58 -5.93 -8.97 -7.68
CA GLU A 58 -6.21 -9.62 -6.42
C GLU A 58 -6.91 -8.62 -5.50
N GLN A 59 -7.98 -9.05 -4.82
CA GLN A 59 -8.79 -8.18 -4.00
C GLN A 59 -9.01 -8.77 -2.60
N PHE A 60 -8.88 -7.93 -1.59
CA PHE A 60 -9.20 -8.30 -0.21
C PHE A 60 -9.57 -7.06 0.60
N ILE A 61 -10.24 -7.28 1.73
CA ILE A 61 -10.63 -6.22 2.66
C ILE A 61 -9.71 -6.28 3.87
N ILE A 62 -9.23 -5.11 4.29
CA ILE A 62 -8.49 -4.95 5.53
C ILE A 62 -9.26 -4.07 6.50
N LYS A 63 -9.10 -4.35 7.79
CA LYS A 63 -9.49 -3.44 8.86
C LYS A 63 -8.24 -2.73 9.36
N LEU A 64 -8.29 -1.40 9.41
CA LEU A 64 -7.17 -0.60 9.93
C LEU A 64 -6.89 -0.98 11.39
N THR A 65 -5.60 -1.06 11.73
CA THR A 65 -5.15 -1.31 13.10
C THR A 65 -5.52 -0.15 14.02
N SER A 66 -5.37 1.09 13.53
CA SER A 66 -5.69 2.31 14.27
C SER A 66 -6.78 3.08 13.53
N GLY A 67 -8.01 2.65 13.69
CA GLY A 67 -9.18 3.27 13.08
C GLY A 67 -10.32 2.28 12.97
N ASP A 68 -11.54 2.80 12.85
CA ASP A 68 -12.76 1.99 12.84
C ASP A 68 -13.37 1.89 11.44
N ILE A 69 -12.52 1.76 10.43
CA ILE A 69 -12.94 1.54 9.05
C ILE A 69 -12.28 0.31 8.47
N THR A 70 -12.98 -0.30 7.53
CA THR A 70 -12.45 -1.29 6.61
C THR A 70 -12.31 -0.68 5.23
N LEU A 71 -11.34 -1.14 4.47
CA LEU A 71 -11.16 -0.69 3.10
C LEU A 71 -10.69 -1.84 2.21
N GLU A 72 -10.93 -1.69 0.92
CA GLU A 72 -10.53 -2.66 -0.09
C GLU A 72 -9.10 -2.41 -0.55
N VAL A 73 -8.37 -3.49 -0.78
CA VAL A 73 -7.05 -3.45 -1.44
C VAL A 73 -7.20 -4.11 -2.81
N GLU A 74 -6.75 -3.43 -3.85
CA GLU A 74 -6.71 -3.92 -5.22
C GLU A 74 -5.26 -3.98 -5.70
N HIS A 75 -4.72 -5.18 -5.81
CA HIS A 75 -3.33 -5.42 -6.21
C HIS A 75 -3.26 -6.03 -7.60
N ASN A 76 -2.62 -5.33 -8.54
CA ASN A 76 -2.53 -5.77 -9.93
C ASN A 76 -1.51 -6.90 -10.11
N ILE A 77 -2.00 -8.13 -10.15
CA ILE A 77 -1.16 -9.33 -10.35
C ILE A 77 -0.75 -9.57 -11.79
N SER A 78 -1.19 -8.76 -12.74
CA SER A 78 -0.63 -8.72 -14.09
C SER A 78 0.70 -7.95 -14.14
N ILE A 79 1.03 -7.17 -13.11
CA ILE A 79 2.25 -6.38 -13.02
C ILE A 79 3.19 -6.93 -11.93
N ALA A 80 2.63 -7.33 -10.79
CA ALA A 80 3.38 -7.73 -9.61
C ALA A 80 3.00 -9.15 -9.14
N PRO A 81 3.82 -9.81 -8.32
CA PRO A 81 3.47 -11.11 -7.76
C PRO A 81 2.20 -11.06 -6.92
N ARG A 82 1.42 -12.15 -6.95
CA ARG A 82 0.30 -12.33 -6.02
C ARG A 82 0.80 -12.33 -4.57
N VAL A 83 0.07 -11.65 -3.70
CA VAL A 83 0.30 -11.70 -2.26
C VAL A 83 -0.50 -12.87 -1.69
N PRO A 84 0.14 -13.84 -1.01
CA PRO A 84 -0.57 -15.02 -0.48
C PRO A 84 -1.28 -14.69 0.84
N VAL A 85 -2.13 -13.68 0.84
CA VAL A 85 -2.86 -13.25 2.04
C VAL A 85 -3.83 -14.32 2.53
N ALA A 86 -3.91 -14.45 3.85
CA ALA A 86 -4.89 -15.26 4.55
C ALA A 86 -5.68 -14.40 5.54
N LEU A 87 -6.87 -14.84 5.90
CA LEU A 87 -7.67 -14.16 6.94
C LEU A 87 -6.85 -14.02 8.22
N GLY A 88 -6.84 -12.82 8.78
CA GLY A 88 -6.11 -12.49 10.00
C GLY A 88 -4.66 -12.05 9.77
N ASP A 89 -4.13 -12.14 8.57
CA ASP A 89 -2.78 -11.66 8.28
C ASP A 89 -2.64 -10.18 8.57
N HIS A 90 -1.52 -9.82 9.20
CA HIS A 90 -1.10 -8.42 9.35
C HIS A 90 -0.45 -7.95 8.05
N VAL A 91 -0.93 -6.85 7.52
CA VAL A 91 -0.44 -6.27 6.28
C VAL A 91 -0.12 -4.79 6.43
N ILE A 92 0.92 -4.36 5.71
CA ILE A 92 1.20 -2.94 5.44
C ILE A 92 0.94 -2.74 3.95
N VAL A 93 0.12 -1.77 3.61
CA VAL A 93 -0.27 -1.48 2.22
C VAL A 93 0.07 -0.04 1.88
N HIS A 94 0.96 0.14 0.92
CA HIS A 94 1.29 1.46 0.37
C HIS A 94 0.75 1.59 -1.05
N GLY A 95 -0.02 2.62 -1.30
CA GLY A 95 -0.61 2.90 -2.60
C GLY A 95 -1.47 4.14 -2.58
N GLU A 96 -2.26 4.31 -3.63
CA GLU A 96 -3.14 5.46 -3.80
C GLU A 96 -4.54 5.15 -3.25
N TYR A 97 -4.99 6.01 -2.34
CA TYR A 97 -6.33 5.93 -1.76
C TYR A 97 -7.36 6.59 -2.66
N GLU A 98 -8.47 5.88 -2.89
CA GLU A 98 -9.67 6.38 -3.56
C GLU A 98 -10.86 6.24 -2.62
N TRP A 99 -11.57 7.35 -2.44
CA TRP A 99 -12.75 7.36 -1.59
C TRP A 99 -13.92 6.60 -2.22
N ASN A 100 -14.64 5.86 -1.40
CA ASN A 100 -16.00 5.40 -1.65
C ASN A 100 -16.76 5.34 -0.32
N ALA A 101 -18.08 5.18 -0.36
CA ALA A 101 -18.91 5.20 0.84
C ALA A 101 -18.69 4.00 1.78
N GLU A 102 -17.97 2.97 1.34
CA GLU A 102 -17.71 1.73 2.09
C GLU A 102 -16.36 1.71 2.81
N GLY A 103 -15.68 2.86 2.89
CA GLY A 103 -14.37 3.00 3.54
C GLY A 103 -13.26 3.36 2.57
N GLY A 104 -13.48 3.23 1.27
CA GLY A 104 -12.50 3.48 0.23
C GLY A 104 -11.72 2.25 -0.19
N LEU A 105 -10.81 2.46 -1.12
CA LEU A 105 -9.90 1.42 -1.60
C LEU A 105 -8.47 1.98 -1.73
N ILE A 106 -7.50 1.08 -1.71
CA ILE A 106 -6.10 1.38 -2.05
C ILE A 106 -5.75 0.56 -3.29
N HIS A 107 -5.26 1.23 -4.32
CA HIS A 107 -4.72 0.61 -5.53
C HIS A 107 -3.32 1.14 -5.83
N PHE A 108 -2.75 0.79 -7.00
CA PHE A 108 -1.34 1.09 -7.30
C PHE A 108 -0.38 0.63 -6.20
N THR A 109 -0.62 -0.59 -5.71
CA THR A 109 0.10 -1.22 -4.60
C THR A 109 1.33 -2.02 -5.08
N HIS A 110 1.91 -1.63 -6.18
CA HIS A 110 3.03 -2.28 -6.86
C HIS A 110 3.92 -1.23 -7.51
N HIS A 111 5.12 -1.64 -7.97
CA HIS A 111 5.96 -0.76 -8.78
C HIS A 111 5.19 -0.29 -10.05
N ASP A 112 5.53 0.88 -10.55
CA ASP A 112 5.00 1.36 -11.82
C ASP A 112 6.04 1.22 -12.94
N PRO A 113 5.90 0.24 -13.85
CA PRO A 113 6.85 0.04 -14.94
C PRO A 113 6.84 1.19 -15.95
N LYS A 114 5.81 2.02 -15.95
CA LYS A 114 5.66 3.17 -16.86
C LYS A 114 5.98 4.51 -16.22
N GLY A 115 6.27 4.55 -14.92
CA GLY A 115 6.61 5.78 -14.19
C GLY A 115 5.48 6.81 -14.12
N ARG A 116 4.21 6.38 -14.10
CA ARG A 116 3.04 7.26 -14.11
C ARG A 116 2.49 7.59 -12.73
N HIS A 117 2.82 6.77 -11.74
CA HIS A 117 2.41 6.95 -10.34
C HIS A 117 3.56 6.59 -9.41
N GLU A 118 3.43 6.93 -8.15
CA GLU A 118 4.37 6.49 -7.13
C GLU A 118 4.33 4.97 -7.00
N GLY A 119 5.49 4.34 -6.85
CA GLY A 119 5.59 2.91 -6.61
C GLY A 119 4.99 2.54 -5.27
N GLY A 120 4.09 1.53 -5.27
CA GLY A 120 3.48 0.99 -4.07
C GLY A 120 4.04 -0.37 -3.69
N TYR A 121 3.54 -0.93 -2.61
CA TYR A 121 3.88 -2.28 -2.16
C TYR A 121 2.84 -2.81 -1.17
N ILE A 122 2.87 -4.13 -0.98
CA ILE A 122 2.18 -4.80 0.12
C ILE A 122 3.21 -5.62 0.89
N GLN A 123 3.23 -5.46 2.21
CA GLN A 123 3.92 -6.38 3.10
C GLN A 123 2.90 -7.29 3.75
N ASP A 124 3.11 -8.59 3.64
CA ASP A 124 2.29 -9.62 4.26
C ASP A 124 3.18 -10.42 5.21
N ASN A 125 2.89 -10.34 6.50
CA ASN A 125 3.71 -10.96 7.55
C ASN A 125 5.21 -10.63 7.41
N GLY A 126 5.52 -9.39 7.04
CA GLY A 126 6.87 -8.85 6.91
C GLY A 126 7.56 -9.09 5.58
N LYS A 127 6.99 -9.87 4.65
CA LYS A 127 7.51 -10.03 3.30
C LYS A 127 6.88 -9.02 2.35
N THR A 128 7.70 -8.36 1.53
CA THR A 128 7.27 -7.32 0.59
C THR A 128 6.98 -7.92 -0.78
N TYR A 129 5.88 -7.45 -1.36
CA TYR A 129 5.41 -7.74 -2.72
C TYR A 129 5.17 -6.41 -3.45
N ASP A 130 5.86 -6.21 -4.59
CA ASP A 130 5.80 -4.97 -5.36
C ASP A 130 6.05 -5.15 -6.86
#